data_9c886e65bf8431fb8deefeaea4e7c808
#
_entry.id   9c886e65bf8431fb8deefeaea4e7c808
#
_cell.length_a   1.000
_cell.length_b   1.000
_cell.length_c   1.000
_cell.angle_alpha   90.00
_cell.angle_beta   90.00
_cell.angle_gamma   90.00
#
_symmetry.space_group_name_H-M   'P 1'
#
loop_
_entity.id
_entity.type
_entity.pdbx_description
1 polymer ?
#
loop_
_entity_poly.entity_id
_entity_poly.type
_entity_poly.pdbx_seq_one_letter_code
_entity_poly.pdbx_strand_id
1 'polypeptide(L)'
;VKATIDDYLYNTAVQNLALLEKYPHYVFNFEGAVKYEWIKEYYPHLFERIRKFVADGRWNISGASFEANDPNMPSSESFIRNILLAQEFYKKEFGIKSKDMFLPDCFGFSQVMPTLGHHCGLIGFSTQKLSWRTEPLVGDSKTPFPIGLWEGVDGARIMVALEPGRYS
;
A
#
# COMPACT_ATOMS: atom_id res chain seq x y z
N VAL A 1 19.50 0.40 7.37
CA VAL A 1 18.27 0.30 8.16
C VAL A 1 18.13 1.51 9.06
N LYS A 2 19.13 1.83 9.95
CA LYS A 2 19.02 2.95 10.89
C LYS A 2 18.80 4.30 10.19
N ALA A 3 19.57 4.62 9.15
CA ALA A 3 19.39 5.85 8.37
C ALA A 3 17.98 5.94 7.75
N THR A 4 17.44 4.82 7.26
CA THR A 4 16.07 4.76 6.74
C THR A 4 15.04 5.08 7.82
N ILE A 5 15.22 4.56 9.02
CA ILE A 5 14.29 4.80 10.14
C ILE A 5 14.37 6.26 10.59
N ASP A 6 15.59 6.78 10.81
CA ASP A 6 15.79 8.13 11.34
C ASP A 6 15.47 9.21 10.28
N ASP A 7 15.90 9.02 9.02
CA ASP A 7 15.76 10.05 7.99
C ASP A 7 14.41 10.01 7.27
N TYR A 8 13.91 8.82 6.93
CA TYR A 8 12.67 8.70 6.15
C TYR A 8 11.44 8.51 7.03
N LEU A 9 11.41 7.51 7.89
CA LEU A 9 10.21 7.20 8.65
C LEU A 9 9.89 8.28 9.68
N TYR A 10 10.89 8.75 10.41
CA TYR A 10 10.72 9.82 11.38
C TYR A 10 10.22 11.10 10.71
N ASN A 11 10.90 11.56 9.65
CA ASN A 11 10.52 12.78 8.95
C ASN A 11 9.14 12.66 8.29
N THR A 12 8.84 11.51 7.65
CA THR A 12 7.51 11.25 7.09
C THR A 12 6.42 11.33 8.14
N ALA A 13 6.62 10.68 9.29
CA ALA A 13 5.62 10.70 10.36
C ALA A 13 5.44 12.11 10.92
N VAL A 14 6.52 12.81 11.26
CA VAL A 14 6.46 14.16 11.86
C VAL A 14 5.80 15.17 10.91
N GLN A 15 6.21 15.20 9.65
CA GLN A 15 5.68 16.15 8.66
C GLN A 15 4.19 15.93 8.41
N ASN A 16 3.77 14.67 8.20
CA ASN A 16 2.37 14.37 7.94
C ASN A 16 1.48 14.54 9.17
N LEU A 17 1.97 14.25 10.37
CA LEU A 17 1.24 14.57 11.60
C LEU A 17 1.05 16.08 11.76
N ALA A 18 2.06 16.89 11.46
CA ALA A 18 1.94 18.36 11.49
C ALA A 18 0.93 18.88 10.44
N LEU A 19 0.88 18.30 9.24
CA LEU A 19 -0.12 18.62 8.22
C LEU A 19 -1.53 18.22 8.65
N LEU A 20 -1.70 17.06 9.25
CA LEU A 20 -2.98 16.57 9.78
C LEU A 20 -3.50 17.48 10.92
N GLU A 21 -2.62 17.98 11.77
CA GLU A 21 -2.98 18.91 12.84
C GLU A 21 -3.35 20.29 12.30
N LYS A 22 -2.62 20.75 11.27
CA LYS A 22 -2.84 22.08 10.69
C LYS A 22 -4.07 22.17 9.78
N TYR A 23 -4.33 21.09 8.99
CA TYR A 23 -5.37 21.10 7.96
C TYR A 23 -6.45 20.05 8.25
N PRO A 24 -7.67 20.43 8.64
CA PRO A 24 -8.72 19.49 9.03
C PRO A 24 -9.17 18.51 7.94
N HIS A 25 -9.04 18.89 6.67
CA HIS A 25 -9.42 18.07 5.51
C HIS A 25 -8.26 17.32 4.88
N TYR A 26 -7.05 17.43 5.43
CA TYR A 26 -5.91 16.66 4.94
C TYR A 26 -6.05 15.19 5.32
N VAL A 27 -5.83 14.31 4.34
CA VAL A 27 -5.80 12.85 4.51
C VAL A 27 -4.45 12.34 4.00
N PHE A 28 -3.85 11.44 4.74
CA PHE A 28 -2.59 10.82 4.38
C PHE A 28 -2.74 9.30 4.27
N ASN A 29 -2.21 8.72 3.19
CA ASN A 29 -2.14 7.27 2.99
C ASN A 29 -0.73 6.79 3.25
N PHE A 30 -0.58 5.75 4.06
CA PHE A 30 0.73 5.19 4.36
C PHE A 30 0.66 3.66 4.37
N GLU A 31 1.60 3.03 3.68
CA GLU A 31 1.62 1.59 3.43
C GLU A 31 2.79 0.90 4.17
N GLY A 32 2.69 -0.45 4.33
CA GLY A 32 3.73 -1.31 4.87
C GLY A 32 3.69 -1.42 6.40
N ALA A 33 3.19 -2.56 6.91
CA ALA A 33 3.04 -2.79 8.34
C ALA A 33 4.38 -2.73 9.10
N VAL A 34 5.47 -3.16 8.49
CA VAL A 34 6.82 -3.09 9.07
C VAL A 34 7.24 -1.65 9.42
N LYS A 35 6.82 -0.67 8.62
CA LYS A 35 7.13 0.75 8.87
C LYS A 35 6.44 1.25 10.14
N TYR A 36 5.20 0.83 10.36
CA TYR A 36 4.48 1.12 11.61
C TYR A 36 5.08 0.41 12.81
N GLU A 37 5.56 -0.84 12.62
CA GLU A 37 6.25 -1.59 13.67
C GLU A 37 7.52 -0.85 14.10
N TRP A 38 8.33 -0.37 13.15
CA TRP A 38 9.51 0.44 13.46
C TRP A 38 9.16 1.77 14.11
N ILE A 39 8.11 2.47 13.65
CA ILE A 39 7.67 3.71 14.32
C ILE A 39 7.23 3.40 15.75
N LYS A 40 6.53 2.31 15.99
CA LYS A 40 6.12 1.88 17.32
C LYS A 40 7.32 1.58 18.23
N GLU A 41 8.33 0.91 17.70
CA GLU A 41 9.54 0.52 18.44
C GLU A 41 10.42 1.72 18.78
N TYR A 42 10.73 2.56 17.78
CA TYR A 42 11.72 3.63 17.92
C TYR A 42 11.11 4.98 18.29
N TYR A 43 9.86 5.23 17.94
CA TYR A 43 9.16 6.51 18.16
C TYR A 43 7.73 6.32 18.70
N PRO A 44 7.56 5.66 19.87
CA PRO A 44 6.25 5.28 20.38
C PRO A 44 5.29 6.47 20.54
N HIS A 45 5.82 7.66 20.85
CA HIS A 45 5.02 8.88 20.95
C HIS A 45 4.41 9.32 19.61
N LEU A 46 5.10 9.10 18.48
CA LEU A 46 4.56 9.34 17.13
C LEU A 46 3.52 8.28 16.77
N PHE A 47 3.77 7.02 17.14
CA PHE A 47 2.84 5.93 16.90
C PHE A 47 1.47 6.19 17.56
N GLU A 48 1.45 6.68 18.81
CA GLU A 48 0.21 7.02 19.50
C GLU A 48 -0.54 8.19 18.83
N ARG A 49 0.17 9.16 18.28
CA ARG A 49 -0.46 10.23 17.48
C ARG A 49 -1.04 9.69 16.16
N ILE A 50 -0.32 8.80 15.49
CA ILE A 50 -0.81 8.12 14.28
C ILE A 50 -2.08 7.34 14.59
N ARG A 51 -2.13 6.58 15.69
CA ARG A 51 -3.32 5.83 16.10
C ARG A 51 -4.58 6.71 16.22
N LYS A 52 -4.44 7.92 16.77
CA LYS A 52 -5.55 8.87 16.85
C LYS A 52 -6.06 9.27 15.47
N PHE A 53 -5.16 9.62 14.55
CA PHE A 53 -5.55 10.00 13.20
C PHE A 53 -6.06 8.82 12.35
N VAL A 54 -5.64 7.60 12.64
CA VAL A 54 -6.24 6.39 12.06
C VAL A 54 -7.68 6.25 12.54
N ALA A 55 -7.94 6.42 13.83
CA ALA A 55 -9.30 6.37 14.40
C ALA A 55 -10.20 7.48 13.84
N ASP A 56 -9.64 8.67 13.57
CA ASP A 56 -10.34 9.80 12.93
C ASP A 56 -10.57 9.59 11.41
N GLY A 57 -10.04 8.53 10.81
CA GLY A 57 -10.13 8.26 9.38
C GLY A 57 -9.31 9.20 8.49
N ARG A 58 -8.37 9.96 9.05
CA ARG A 58 -7.51 10.91 8.33
C ARG A 58 -6.10 10.41 8.06
N TRP A 59 -5.65 9.40 8.77
CA TRP A 59 -4.48 8.60 8.43
C TRP A 59 -4.96 7.25 7.94
N ASN A 60 -4.93 7.01 6.63
CA ASN A 60 -5.41 5.78 6.04
C ASN A 60 -4.29 4.73 5.96
N ILE A 61 -4.59 3.53 6.44
CA ILE A 61 -3.72 2.37 6.31
C ILE A 61 -3.96 1.76 4.94
N SER A 62 -3.13 2.12 3.97
CA SER A 62 -3.16 1.62 2.60
C SER A 62 -2.16 0.48 2.44
N GLY A 63 -2.42 -0.42 1.48
CA GLY A 63 -1.54 -1.52 1.16
C GLY A 63 -1.52 -2.63 2.22
N ALA A 64 -2.24 -3.69 1.96
CA ALA A 64 -2.33 -4.86 2.84
C ALA A 64 -1.05 -5.72 2.78
N SER A 65 0.12 -5.11 2.90
CA SER A 65 1.41 -5.81 2.87
C SER A 65 2.20 -5.52 4.14
N PHE A 66 2.85 -6.53 4.68
CA PHE A 66 3.80 -6.32 5.77
C PHE A 66 4.99 -5.50 5.28
N GLU A 67 5.54 -5.88 4.12
CA GLU A 67 6.52 -5.12 3.35
C GLU A 67 6.10 -5.11 1.89
N ALA A 68 6.33 -4.01 1.17
CA ALA A 68 6.11 -3.94 -0.26
C ALA A 68 6.96 -5.00 -0.97
N ASN A 69 6.32 -5.90 -1.68
CA ASN A 69 6.98 -7.03 -2.32
C ASN A 69 6.85 -6.96 -3.85
N ASP A 70 7.80 -7.57 -4.53
CA ASP A 70 7.66 -7.84 -5.95
C ASP A 70 6.48 -8.81 -6.19
N PRO A 71 5.54 -8.48 -7.08
CA PRO A 71 4.35 -9.33 -7.29
C PRO A 71 4.59 -10.57 -8.15
N ASN A 72 5.76 -10.72 -8.77
CA ASN A 72 6.06 -11.81 -9.69
C ASN A 72 7.12 -12.80 -9.16
N MET A 73 8.02 -12.37 -8.29
CA MET A 73 9.15 -13.18 -7.82
C MET A 73 8.81 -14.12 -6.65
N PRO A 74 8.04 -13.70 -5.63
CA PRO A 74 7.73 -14.58 -4.51
C PRO A 74 6.70 -15.64 -4.91
N SER A 75 6.69 -16.75 -4.16
CA SER A 75 5.61 -17.73 -4.29
C SER A 75 4.27 -17.13 -3.83
N SER A 76 3.16 -17.70 -4.33
CA SER A 76 1.81 -17.30 -3.88
C SER A 76 1.64 -17.44 -2.36
N GLU A 77 2.25 -18.46 -1.77
CA GLU A 77 2.26 -18.67 -0.31
C GLU A 77 2.94 -17.50 0.41
N SER A 78 4.11 -17.06 -0.05
CA SER A 78 4.83 -15.92 0.54
C SER A 78 4.02 -14.63 0.39
N PHE A 79 3.36 -14.44 -0.75
CA PHE A 79 2.51 -13.29 -1.00
C PHE A 79 1.32 -13.25 -0.04
N ILE A 80 0.62 -14.38 0.13
CA ILE A 80 -0.51 -14.51 1.07
C ILE A 80 -0.06 -14.27 2.50
N ARG A 81 1.07 -14.84 2.94
CA ARG A 81 1.62 -14.63 4.27
C ARG A 81 1.97 -13.18 4.55
N ASN A 82 2.54 -12.49 3.58
CA ASN A 82 2.84 -11.07 3.68
C ASN A 82 1.56 -10.25 3.95
N ILE A 83 0.46 -10.56 3.26
CA ILE A 83 -0.85 -9.94 3.50
C ILE A 83 -1.39 -10.31 4.89
N LEU A 84 -1.38 -11.58 5.26
CA LEU A 84 -1.91 -12.04 6.54
C LEU A 84 -1.20 -11.40 7.73
N LEU A 85 0.13 -11.33 7.71
CA LEU A 85 0.93 -10.69 8.75
C LEU A 85 0.60 -9.19 8.89
N ALA A 86 0.46 -8.50 7.76
CA ALA A 86 0.04 -7.09 7.77
C ALA A 86 -1.35 -6.92 8.38
N GLN A 87 -2.31 -7.72 7.94
CA GLN A 87 -3.70 -7.65 8.42
C GLN A 87 -3.81 -7.97 9.91
N GLU A 88 -3.02 -8.91 10.41
CA GLU A 88 -2.95 -9.23 11.83
C GLU A 88 -2.37 -8.05 12.63
N PHE A 89 -1.27 -7.47 12.17
CA PHE A 89 -0.67 -6.29 12.77
C PHE A 89 -1.67 -5.12 12.81
N TYR A 90 -2.29 -4.79 11.68
CA TYR A 90 -3.23 -3.66 11.59
C TYR A 90 -4.46 -3.87 12.50
N LYS A 91 -5.00 -5.06 12.52
CA LYS A 91 -6.12 -5.40 13.41
C LYS A 91 -5.73 -5.26 14.88
N LYS A 92 -4.55 -5.75 15.25
CA LYS A 92 -4.03 -5.69 16.63
C LYS A 92 -3.79 -4.25 17.08
N GLU A 93 -3.13 -3.45 16.24
CA GLU A 93 -2.64 -2.13 16.65
C GLU A 93 -3.67 -1.00 16.41
N PHE A 94 -4.50 -1.13 15.39
CA PHE A 94 -5.44 -0.08 14.98
C PHE A 94 -6.91 -0.51 15.01
N GLY A 95 -7.20 -1.79 15.24
CA GLY A 95 -8.57 -2.32 15.25
C GLY A 95 -9.22 -2.45 13.87
N ILE A 96 -8.51 -2.13 12.80
CA ILE A 96 -8.99 -2.15 11.41
C ILE A 96 -8.12 -3.05 10.53
N LYS A 97 -8.58 -3.32 9.32
CA LYS A 97 -7.82 -4.02 8.27
C LYS A 97 -7.70 -3.12 7.05
N SER A 98 -6.57 -3.19 6.34
CA SER A 98 -6.46 -2.60 5.01
C SER A 98 -7.34 -3.34 4.01
N LYS A 99 -7.84 -2.65 3.00
CA LYS A 99 -8.76 -3.19 1.99
C LYS A 99 -8.16 -3.22 0.59
N ASP A 100 -6.94 -2.76 0.42
CA ASP A 100 -6.31 -2.58 -0.88
C ASP A 100 -4.90 -3.17 -0.92
N MET A 101 -4.45 -3.46 -2.12
CA MET A 101 -3.04 -3.65 -2.44
C MET A 101 -2.52 -2.36 -3.07
N PHE A 102 -1.50 -1.76 -2.48
CA PHE A 102 -0.84 -0.58 -3.01
C PHE A 102 0.60 -0.92 -3.36
N LEU A 103 0.88 -1.07 -4.64
CA LEU A 103 2.20 -1.44 -5.18
C LEU A 103 2.62 -0.42 -6.25
N PRO A 104 3.00 0.79 -5.84
CA PRO A 104 3.22 1.90 -6.78
C PRO A 104 4.48 1.73 -7.63
N ASP A 105 5.47 0.99 -7.16
CA ASP A 105 6.81 0.93 -7.75
C ASP A 105 7.21 -0.46 -8.27
N CYS A 106 6.26 -1.37 -8.50
CA CYS A 106 6.52 -2.70 -9.03
C CYS A 106 6.45 -2.72 -10.56
N PHE A 107 7.31 -3.55 -11.18
CA PHE A 107 7.51 -3.58 -12.63
C PHE A 107 6.87 -4.81 -13.27
N GLY A 108 5.56 -4.91 -13.19
CA GLY A 108 4.76 -5.97 -13.74
C GLY A 108 3.91 -6.66 -12.68
N PHE A 109 2.77 -7.20 -13.12
CA PHE A 109 1.76 -7.76 -12.23
C PHE A 109 1.20 -9.04 -12.84
N SER A 110 1.24 -10.12 -12.07
CA SER A 110 0.68 -11.40 -12.48
C SER A 110 -0.84 -11.36 -12.50
N GLN A 111 -1.43 -12.05 -13.48
CA GLN A 111 -2.88 -12.22 -13.60
C GLN A 111 -3.51 -12.94 -12.38
N VAL A 112 -2.71 -13.60 -11.54
CA VAL A 112 -3.19 -14.24 -10.31
C VAL A 112 -3.48 -13.24 -9.19
N MET A 113 -3.00 -12.00 -9.28
CA MET A 113 -3.13 -11.03 -8.20
C MET A 113 -4.58 -10.70 -7.80
N PRO A 114 -5.54 -10.50 -8.73
CA PRO A 114 -6.93 -10.32 -8.35
C PRO A 114 -7.50 -11.49 -7.57
N THR A 115 -7.19 -12.73 -7.98
CA THR A 115 -7.55 -13.94 -7.26
C THR A 115 -7.01 -13.93 -5.82
N LEU A 116 -5.70 -13.72 -5.65
CA LEU A 116 -5.07 -13.67 -4.33
C LEU A 116 -5.65 -12.55 -3.46
N GLY A 117 -5.76 -11.35 -4.02
CA GLY A 117 -6.32 -10.20 -3.31
C GLY A 117 -7.77 -10.44 -2.85
N HIS A 118 -8.63 -10.91 -3.74
CA HIS A 118 -10.02 -11.22 -3.44
C HIS A 118 -10.14 -12.25 -2.31
N HIS A 119 -9.42 -13.36 -2.40
CA HIS A 119 -9.46 -14.42 -1.38
C HIS A 119 -8.80 -14.00 -0.04
N CYS A 120 -7.93 -13.00 -0.05
CA CYS A 120 -7.44 -12.35 1.16
C CYS A 120 -8.38 -11.26 1.72
N GLY A 121 -9.55 -11.07 1.11
CA GLY A 121 -10.56 -10.09 1.52
C GLY A 121 -10.26 -8.65 1.11
N LEU A 122 -9.41 -8.47 0.10
CA LEU A 122 -9.10 -7.15 -0.47
C LEU A 122 -10.09 -6.84 -1.60
N ILE A 123 -10.42 -5.57 -1.76
CA ILE A 123 -11.39 -5.08 -2.74
C ILE A 123 -10.78 -4.16 -3.79
N GLY A 124 -9.53 -3.73 -3.58
CA GLY A 124 -8.86 -2.77 -4.45
C GLY A 124 -7.39 -3.07 -4.69
N PHE A 125 -6.89 -2.53 -5.79
CA PHE A 125 -5.49 -2.53 -6.16
C PHE A 125 -5.13 -1.18 -6.77
N SER A 126 -3.96 -0.66 -6.44
CA SER A 126 -3.47 0.59 -7.00
C SER A 126 -1.99 0.50 -7.35
N THR A 127 -1.63 1.05 -8.51
CA THR A 127 -0.25 1.13 -8.97
C THR A 127 -0.03 2.33 -9.89
N GLN A 128 1.24 2.71 -10.06
CA GLN A 128 1.64 3.82 -10.92
C GLN A 128 2.54 3.39 -12.10
N LYS A 129 3.10 2.18 -12.06
CA LYS A 129 4.14 1.78 -13.02
C LYS A 129 3.65 1.29 -14.38
N LEU A 130 2.37 1.03 -14.57
CA LEU A 130 1.84 0.56 -15.86
C LEU A 130 1.89 1.63 -16.96
N SER A 131 1.99 2.90 -16.62
CA SER A 131 2.12 4.01 -17.56
C SER A 131 3.58 4.42 -17.83
N TRP A 132 4.54 3.77 -17.20
CA TRP A 132 5.96 4.03 -17.43
C TRP A 132 6.39 3.42 -18.76
N ARG A 133 6.91 4.24 -19.64
CA ARG A 133 7.64 3.79 -20.84
C ARG A 133 8.98 3.22 -20.38
N THR A 134 9.01 1.96 -20.07
CA THR A 134 10.23 1.19 -19.93
C THR A 134 10.52 0.54 -21.27
N GLU A 135 11.39 1.18 -22.09
CA GLU A 135 12.00 0.65 -23.30
C GLU A 135 11.10 0.42 -24.53
N PRO A 136 11.69 0.52 -25.74
CA PRO A 136 10.98 0.35 -27.03
C PRO A 136 10.45 -1.08 -27.27
N LEU A 137 10.70 -2.01 -26.36
CA LEU A 137 10.35 -3.43 -26.52
C LEU A 137 8.92 -3.79 -26.06
N VAL A 138 8.28 -2.94 -25.30
CA VAL A 138 6.92 -3.18 -24.80
C VAL A 138 6.02 -2.07 -25.30
N GLY A 139 5.76 -1.96 -26.56
CA GLY A 139 4.85 -1.04 -27.23
C GLY A 139 4.17 0.06 -26.38
N ASP A 140 3.52 1.02 -26.98
CA ASP A 140 2.72 2.07 -26.29
C ASP A 140 1.56 1.45 -25.50
N SER A 141 1.86 0.79 -24.35
CA SER A 141 0.84 0.28 -23.44
C SER A 141 0.22 1.47 -22.68
N LYS A 142 -0.68 2.16 -23.34
CA LYS A 142 -1.57 3.08 -22.62
C LYS A 142 -2.55 2.25 -21.82
N THR A 143 -2.60 2.50 -20.52
CA THR A 143 -3.70 1.96 -19.70
C THR A 143 -5.02 2.43 -20.32
N PRO A 144 -5.94 1.52 -20.65
CA PRO A 144 -7.15 1.88 -21.36
C PRO A 144 -8.07 2.80 -20.55
N PHE A 145 -7.94 2.78 -19.22
CA PHE A 145 -8.73 3.58 -18.28
C PHE A 145 -7.99 3.72 -16.93
N PRO A 146 -8.22 4.79 -16.17
CA PRO A 146 -7.59 4.98 -14.86
C PRO A 146 -8.23 4.15 -13.74
N ILE A 147 -9.51 3.80 -13.87
CA ILE A 147 -10.25 3.01 -12.87
C ILE A 147 -11.06 1.93 -13.58
N GLY A 148 -11.04 0.71 -13.08
CA GLY A 148 -11.75 -0.41 -13.67
C GLY A 148 -11.85 -1.63 -12.75
N LEU A 149 -12.28 -2.74 -13.32
CA LEU A 149 -12.29 -4.05 -12.67
C LEU A 149 -11.20 -4.92 -13.30
N TRP A 150 -10.43 -5.55 -12.44
CA TRP A 150 -9.45 -6.55 -12.85
C TRP A 150 -9.94 -7.94 -12.44
N GLU A 151 -10.09 -8.80 -13.43
CA GLU A 151 -10.54 -10.17 -13.24
C GLU A 151 -9.35 -11.13 -13.19
N GLY A 152 -9.32 -11.97 -12.19
CA GLY A 152 -8.34 -13.01 -12.00
C GLY A 152 -8.66 -14.29 -12.77
N VAL A 153 -7.76 -15.27 -12.65
CA VAL A 153 -7.86 -16.55 -13.39
C VAL A 153 -9.05 -17.42 -12.99
N ASP A 154 -9.62 -17.19 -11.81
CA ASP A 154 -10.78 -17.87 -11.26
C ASP A 154 -12.09 -17.07 -11.40
N GLY A 155 -12.05 -15.94 -12.09
CA GLY A 155 -13.19 -15.02 -12.22
C GLY A 155 -13.39 -14.08 -11.03
N ALA A 156 -12.56 -14.14 -10.00
CA ALA A 156 -12.59 -13.19 -8.90
C ALA A 156 -12.21 -11.78 -9.41
N ARG A 157 -12.88 -10.76 -8.89
CA ARG A 157 -12.69 -9.37 -9.33
C ARG A 157 -12.33 -8.46 -8.18
N ILE A 158 -11.43 -7.53 -8.46
CA ILE A 158 -11.10 -6.40 -7.58
C ILE A 158 -11.15 -5.10 -8.37
N MET A 159 -11.43 -4.00 -7.69
CA MET A 159 -11.33 -2.68 -8.29
C MET A 159 -9.86 -2.31 -8.48
N VAL A 160 -9.52 -1.67 -9.60
CA VAL A 160 -8.17 -1.17 -9.83
C VAL A 160 -8.17 0.34 -10.05
N ALA A 161 -7.19 1.01 -9.48
CA ALA A 161 -6.83 2.39 -9.76
C ALA A 161 -5.42 2.40 -10.37
N LEU A 162 -5.36 2.70 -11.66
CA LEU A 162 -4.13 2.74 -12.43
C LEU A 162 -3.77 4.21 -12.61
N GLU A 163 -2.91 4.73 -11.77
CA GLU A 163 -2.58 6.15 -11.79
C GLU A 163 -1.80 6.50 -13.07
N PRO A 164 -2.39 7.31 -13.98
CA PRO A 164 -1.70 7.77 -15.16
C PRO A 164 -0.82 8.95 -14.79
N GLY A 165 0.41 8.70 -14.42
CA GLY A 165 1.30 9.80 -14.06
C GLY A 165 2.71 9.32 -13.77
N ARG A 166 3.61 10.29 -13.72
CA ARG A 166 4.97 10.09 -13.21
C ARG A 166 5.02 10.67 -11.80
N TYR A 167 5.95 10.17 -10.99
CA TYR A 167 6.34 10.90 -9.79
C TYR A 167 6.81 12.30 -10.21
N SER A 168 6.12 13.31 -9.75
CA SER A 168 6.48 14.71 -9.99
C SER A 168 7.31 15.24 -8.83
#